data_e91ad2dcc3ab16d4db05c1c248ea7dd3
#
_entry.id   e91ad2dcc3ab16d4db05c1c248ea7dd3
#
_cell.length_a   1.000
_cell.length_b   1.000
_cell.length_c   1.000
_cell.angle_alpha   90.00
_cell.angle_beta   90.00
_cell.angle_gamma   90.00
#
_symmetry.space_group_name_H-M   'P 1'
#
loop_
_entity.id
_entity.type
_entity.pdbx_description
1 polymer ?
#
loop_
_entity_poly.entity_id
_entity_poly.type
_entity_poly.pdbx_seq_one_letter_code
_entity_poly.pdbx_strand_id
1 'polypeptide(L)'
;MRLEDEVELSMGCHGISIPEEIIAEFCRRYHIRRLALFGSVLRGDFRADSDVDVLVEFQPGHTAGLLRMAGLEMELSEVLGRKVDLRTPAELSRYFRDEVVRTSEVQYAQE
;
A
#
# COMPACT_ATOMS: atom_id res chain seq x y z
N MET A 1 -7.58 -2.31 -27.11
CA MET A 1 -7.54 -2.25 -26.58
C MET A 1 -7.58 -1.70 -25.83
N ARG A 2 -7.88 -1.61 -25.41
CA ARG A 2 -7.74 -1.10 -24.75
C ARG A 2 -7.61 -1.39 -23.55
N LEU A 3 -7.49 -2.05 -23.18
CA LEU A 3 -6.91 -2.59 -22.01
C LEU A 3 -6.22 -1.58 -21.16
N GLU A 4 -5.48 -0.74 -21.75
CA GLU A 4 -4.89 0.33 -21.01
C GLU A 4 -5.92 1.15 -20.32
N ASP A 5 -7.04 1.32 -20.93
CA ASP A 5 -8.09 2.12 -20.33
C ASP A 5 -8.53 1.52 -19.03
N GLU A 6 -8.65 0.20 -18.98
CA GLU A 6 -9.05 -0.43 -17.76
C GLU A 6 -8.03 -0.23 -16.67
N VAL A 7 -6.77 -0.37 -17.03
CA VAL A 7 -5.73 -0.19 -16.07
C VAL A 7 -5.76 1.22 -15.51
N GLU A 8 -5.93 2.18 -16.37
CA GLU A 8 -6.00 3.54 -15.91
C GLU A 8 -7.17 3.78 -14.98
N LEU A 9 -8.29 3.17 -15.29
CA LEU A 9 -9.45 3.36 -14.45
C LEU A 9 -9.21 2.83 -13.05
N SER A 10 -8.63 1.63 -12.97
CA SER A 10 -8.47 1.02 -11.67
C SER A 10 -7.45 1.74 -10.83
N MET A 11 -6.53 2.44 -11.45
CA MET A 11 -5.50 3.09 -10.67
C MET A 11 -5.45 4.57 -10.86
N GLY A 12 -6.49 5.13 -11.40
CA GLY A 12 -6.50 6.55 -11.66
C GLY A 12 -6.53 7.41 -10.44
N CYS A 13 -6.78 6.85 -9.28
CA CYS A 13 -6.89 7.70 -8.14
C CYS A 13 -5.51 8.12 -7.66
N HIS A 14 -5.44 9.37 -7.27
CA HIS A 14 -4.27 9.92 -6.60
C HIS A 14 -2.99 9.88 -7.42
N GLY A 15 -3.11 9.70 -8.73
CA GLY A 15 -1.95 9.79 -9.60
C GLY A 15 -0.95 8.65 -9.49
N ILE A 16 -1.34 7.52 -8.92
CA ILE A 16 -0.47 6.37 -8.80
C ILE A 16 -1.02 5.22 -9.58
N SER A 17 -0.13 4.52 -10.24
CA SER A 17 -0.46 3.31 -10.98
C SER A 17 -0.35 2.12 -10.05
N ILE A 18 -1.47 1.43 -9.79
CA ILE A 18 -1.49 0.31 -8.86
C ILE A 18 -2.01 -0.92 -9.59
N PRO A 19 -1.12 -1.81 -10.02
CA PRO A 19 -1.52 -3.01 -10.75
C PRO A 19 -2.13 -4.02 -9.78
N GLU A 20 -3.44 -4.15 -9.89
CA GLU A 20 -4.21 -4.93 -8.94
C GLU A 20 -3.71 -6.36 -8.78
N GLU A 21 -3.45 -7.02 -9.89
CA GLU A 21 -3.05 -8.41 -9.83
C GLU A 21 -1.68 -8.59 -9.21
N ILE A 22 -0.78 -7.66 -9.50
CA ILE A 22 0.56 -7.75 -8.94
C ILE A 22 0.51 -7.48 -7.44
N ILE A 23 -0.30 -6.53 -7.03
CA ILE A 23 -0.47 -6.24 -5.61
C ILE A 23 -1.07 -7.44 -4.89
N ALA A 24 -2.08 -8.07 -5.50
CA ALA A 24 -2.70 -9.23 -4.88
C ALA A 24 -1.71 -10.38 -4.72
N GLU A 25 -0.89 -10.61 -5.74
CA GLU A 25 0.11 -11.67 -5.64
C GLU A 25 1.16 -11.34 -4.59
N PHE A 26 1.59 -10.09 -4.54
CA PHE A 26 2.54 -9.64 -3.53
C PHE A 26 1.98 -9.92 -2.13
N CYS A 27 0.73 -9.57 -1.91
CA CYS A 27 0.11 -9.76 -0.60
C CYS A 27 -0.02 -11.23 -0.26
N ARG A 28 -0.39 -12.07 -1.22
CA ARG A 28 -0.51 -13.49 -0.96
C ARG A 28 0.84 -14.12 -0.65
N ARG A 29 1.87 -13.68 -1.36
CA ARG A 29 3.20 -14.25 -1.16
C ARG A 29 3.73 -13.95 0.23
N TYR A 30 3.41 -12.79 0.76
CA TYR A 30 3.98 -12.36 2.03
C TYR A 30 2.96 -12.40 3.16
N HIS A 31 1.84 -13.06 2.96
CA HIS A 31 0.82 -13.26 4.00
C HIS A 31 0.28 -11.95 4.52
N ILE A 32 0.11 -10.99 3.64
CA ILE A 32 -0.49 -9.72 3.96
C ILE A 32 -2.00 -9.87 3.82
N ARG A 33 -2.72 -9.54 4.88
CA ARG A 33 -4.16 -9.63 4.90
C ARG A 33 -4.82 -8.40 4.29
N ARG A 34 -4.19 -7.24 4.46
CA ARG A 34 -4.77 -6.00 4.01
C ARG A 34 -3.66 -5.03 3.65
N LEU A 35 -3.83 -4.32 2.54
CA LEU A 35 -2.89 -3.32 2.09
C LEU A 35 -3.68 -2.09 1.67
N ALA A 36 -3.31 -0.92 2.18
CA ALA A 36 -4.06 0.30 1.93
C ALA A 36 -3.10 1.46 1.76
N LEU A 37 -3.57 2.49 1.06
CA LEU A 37 -2.82 3.74 0.91
C LEU A 37 -3.28 4.73 1.97
N PHE A 38 -2.35 5.54 2.46
CA PHE A 38 -2.71 6.59 3.38
C PHE A 38 -1.74 7.75 3.23
N GLY A 39 -2.00 8.84 3.93
CA GLY A 39 -1.08 9.96 3.96
C GLY A 39 -1.17 10.87 2.76
N SER A 40 -0.03 11.37 2.31
CA SER A 40 -0.02 12.44 1.32
C SER A 40 -0.67 12.04 0.00
N VAL A 41 -0.62 10.78 -0.36
CA VAL A 41 -1.20 10.35 -1.62
C VAL A 41 -2.70 10.57 -1.64
N LEU A 42 -3.34 10.64 -0.48
CA LEU A 42 -4.78 10.85 -0.39
C LEU A 42 -5.19 12.31 -0.24
N ARG A 43 -4.21 13.19 -0.05
CA ARG A 43 -4.53 14.57 0.30
C ARG A 43 -4.48 15.55 -0.85
N GLY A 44 -4.12 15.13 -2.02
CA GLY A 44 -4.09 16.06 -3.13
C GLY A 44 -2.82 16.87 -3.25
N ASP A 45 -1.92 16.79 -2.28
CA ASP A 45 -0.63 17.46 -2.37
C ASP A 45 0.48 16.48 -2.73
N PHE A 46 0.11 15.34 -3.25
CA PHE A 46 1.04 14.31 -3.65
C PHE A 46 1.81 14.76 -4.90
N ARG A 47 3.11 14.60 -4.87
CA ARG A 47 3.97 15.05 -5.96
C ARG A 47 4.78 13.89 -6.50
N ALA A 48 5.48 14.16 -7.60
CA ALA A 48 6.27 13.12 -8.24
C ALA A 48 7.37 12.58 -7.32
N ASP A 49 7.87 13.39 -6.41
CA ASP A 49 8.92 12.96 -5.49
C ASP A 49 8.39 12.62 -4.11
N SER A 50 7.09 12.55 -3.95
CA SER A 50 6.50 12.15 -2.66
C SER A 50 6.62 10.66 -2.46
N ASP A 51 6.82 10.25 -1.22
CA ASP A 51 6.78 8.84 -0.87
C ASP A 51 5.32 8.37 -0.84
N VAL A 52 5.13 7.10 -1.14
CA VAL A 52 3.80 6.50 -1.08
C VAL A 52 3.68 5.83 0.28
N ASP A 53 2.76 6.31 1.10
CA ASP A 53 2.56 5.74 2.42
C ASP A 53 1.61 4.56 2.31
N VAL A 54 2.08 3.38 2.70
CA VAL A 54 1.33 2.14 2.57
C VAL A 54 1.17 1.50 3.94
N LEU A 55 -0.05 1.13 4.23
CA LEU A 55 -0.38 0.47 5.50
C LEU A 55 -0.68 -0.99 5.22
N VAL A 56 0.03 -1.89 5.90
CA VAL A 56 -0.19 -3.32 5.72
C VAL A 56 -0.55 -3.98 7.03
N GLU A 57 -1.43 -4.97 6.97
CA GLU A 57 -1.73 -5.83 8.08
C GLU A 57 -1.46 -7.25 7.66
N PHE A 58 -0.73 -7.97 8.49
CA PHE A 58 -0.38 -9.34 8.18
C PHE A 58 -1.38 -10.33 8.74
N GLN A 59 -1.44 -11.50 8.13
CA GLN A 59 -2.24 -12.58 8.69
C GLN A 59 -1.70 -12.96 10.07
N PRO A 60 -2.55 -13.44 10.95
CA PRO A 60 -2.08 -13.84 12.28
C PRO A 60 -0.93 -14.84 12.19
N GLY A 61 0.10 -14.59 12.96
CA GLY A 61 1.27 -15.45 12.98
C GLY A 61 2.28 -15.17 11.88
N HIS A 62 2.03 -14.17 11.05
CA HIS A 62 2.93 -13.90 9.93
C HIS A 62 3.50 -12.49 9.96
N THR A 63 3.58 -11.90 11.13
CA THR A 63 4.14 -10.57 11.27
C THR A 63 5.60 -10.54 10.84
N ALA A 64 5.96 -9.55 10.07
CA ALA A 64 7.32 -9.42 9.57
C ALA A 64 8.18 -8.63 10.53
N GLY A 65 9.43 -9.03 10.69
CA GLY A 65 10.39 -8.27 11.45
C GLY A 65 10.90 -7.08 10.66
N LEU A 66 11.81 -6.33 11.29
CA LEU A 66 12.27 -5.08 10.70
C LEU A 66 12.99 -5.30 9.37
N LEU A 67 13.87 -6.29 9.31
CA LEU A 67 14.59 -6.55 8.07
C LEU A 67 13.65 -6.98 6.95
N ARG A 68 12.68 -7.82 7.31
CA ARG A 68 11.73 -8.29 6.31
C ARG A 68 10.86 -7.14 5.81
N MET A 69 10.47 -6.25 6.72
CA MET A 69 9.70 -5.08 6.31
C MET A 69 10.49 -4.22 5.32
N ALA A 70 11.77 -4.05 5.56
CA ALA A 70 12.59 -3.28 4.63
C ALA A 70 12.63 -3.93 3.25
N GLY A 71 12.73 -5.26 3.22
CA GLY A 71 12.72 -5.97 1.94
C GLY A 71 11.40 -5.83 1.20
N LEU A 72 10.29 -5.94 1.93
CA LEU A 72 8.98 -5.76 1.34
C LEU A 72 8.82 -4.34 0.80
N GLU A 73 9.33 -3.37 1.53
CA GLU A 73 9.25 -1.98 1.13
C GLU A 73 9.99 -1.76 -0.18
N MET A 74 11.17 -2.35 -0.31
CA MET A 74 11.94 -2.22 -1.54
C MET A 74 11.23 -2.87 -2.71
N GLU A 75 10.70 -4.06 -2.49
CA GLU A 75 10.01 -4.75 -3.57
C GLU A 75 8.77 -3.99 -4.01
N LEU A 76 8.01 -3.49 -3.06
CA LEU A 76 6.80 -2.75 -3.40
C LEU A 76 7.15 -1.45 -4.10
N SER A 77 8.26 -0.82 -3.71
CA SER A 77 8.72 0.38 -4.40
C SER A 77 8.99 0.11 -5.86
N GLU A 78 9.58 -1.04 -6.15
CA GLU A 78 9.84 -1.40 -7.54
C GLU A 78 8.55 -1.65 -8.30
N VAL A 79 7.59 -2.30 -7.64
CA VAL A 79 6.31 -2.59 -8.28
C VAL A 79 5.58 -1.30 -8.63
N LEU A 80 5.58 -0.34 -7.73
CA LEU A 80 4.85 0.90 -7.94
C LEU A 80 5.66 1.95 -8.71
N GLY A 81 6.96 1.75 -8.84
CA GLY A 81 7.80 2.74 -9.50
C GLY A 81 7.98 4.00 -8.67
N ARG A 82 7.70 3.95 -7.39
CA ARG A 82 7.79 5.09 -6.48
C ARG A 82 8.33 4.59 -5.15
N LYS A 83 8.98 5.48 -4.42
CA LYS A 83 9.44 5.10 -3.09
C LYS A 83 8.26 4.86 -2.19
N VAL A 84 8.28 3.76 -1.48
CA VAL A 84 7.20 3.35 -0.59
C VAL A 84 7.66 3.44 0.85
N ASP A 85 6.80 3.97 1.71
CA ASP A 85 7.01 3.97 3.15
C ASP A 85 6.00 3.00 3.74
N LEU A 86 6.47 1.82 4.16
CA LEU A 86 5.60 0.73 4.56
C LEU A 86 5.45 0.71 6.07
N ARG A 87 4.21 0.70 6.54
CA ARG A 87 3.92 0.74 7.97
C ARG A 87 2.85 -0.27 8.33
N THR A 88 2.85 -0.69 9.58
CA THR A 88 1.74 -1.45 10.13
C THR A 88 0.96 -0.56 11.08
N PRO A 89 -0.30 -0.91 11.37
CA PRO A 89 -1.08 -0.09 12.31
C PRO A 89 -0.41 0.05 13.67
N ALA A 90 0.30 -0.99 14.12
CA ALA A 90 0.94 -0.94 15.42
C ALA A 90 2.04 0.10 15.49
N GLU A 91 2.61 0.47 14.34
CA GLU A 91 3.68 1.46 14.31
C GLU A 91 3.17 2.89 14.33
N LEU A 92 1.87 3.07 14.15
CA LEU A 92 1.30 4.40 14.13
C LEU A 92 1.02 4.86 15.56
N SER A 93 1.10 6.19 15.76
CA SER A 93 0.74 6.73 17.05
C SER A 93 -0.69 6.38 17.39
N ARG A 94 -0.92 5.97 18.64
CA ARG A 94 -2.26 5.57 19.05
C ARG A 94 -3.25 6.74 18.98
N TYR A 95 -2.73 7.94 18.96
CA TYR A 95 -3.61 9.12 18.95
C TYR A 95 -4.31 9.30 17.62
N PHE A 96 -3.70 8.84 16.52
CA PHE A 96 -4.35 9.00 15.23
C PHE A 96 -4.38 7.71 14.43
N ARG A 97 -4.05 6.58 15.07
CA ARG A 97 -4.07 5.28 14.38
C ARG A 97 -5.43 4.97 13.83
N ASP A 98 -6.47 5.15 14.63
CA ASP A 98 -7.82 4.81 14.20
C ASP A 98 -8.24 5.65 13.02
N GLU A 99 -7.89 6.91 13.03
CA GLU A 99 -8.25 7.78 11.92
C GLU A 99 -7.51 7.37 10.64
N VAL A 100 -6.23 7.05 10.73
CA VAL A 100 -5.48 6.63 9.57
C VAL A 100 -6.07 5.36 8.98
N VAL A 101 -6.38 4.39 9.83
CA VAL A 101 -6.96 3.14 9.35
C VAL A 101 -8.31 3.39 8.71
N ARG A 102 -9.13 4.23 9.35
CA ARG A 102 -10.49 4.48 8.86
C ARG A 102 -10.47 5.21 7.51
N THR A 103 -9.54 6.14 7.34
CA THR A 103 -9.52 6.95 6.12
C THR A 103 -8.60 6.39 5.04
N SER A 104 -7.87 5.31 5.32
CA SER A 104 -7.00 4.72 4.32
C SER A 104 -7.82 4.13 3.17
N GLU A 105 -7.20 4.04 2.00
CA GLU A 105 -7.85 3.52 0.82
C GLU A 105 -7.35 2.11 0.56
N VAL A 106 -8.21 1.13 0.76
CA VAL A 106 -7.83 -0.27 0.67
C VAL A 106 -7.59 -0.65 -0.78
N GLN A 107 -6.44 -1.26 -1.05
CA GLN A 107 -6.10 -1.76 -2.36
C GLN A 107 -6.20 -3.28 -2.42
N TYR A 108 -6.08 -3.95 -1.29
CA TYR A 108 -6.17 -5.40 -1.20
C TYR A 108 -6.68 -5.76 0.18
N ALA A 109 -7.62 -6.66 0.22
CA ALA A 109 -8.13 -7.17 1.50
C ALA A 109 -8.53 -8.62 1.31
N GLN A 110 -8.10 -9.46 2.23
CA GLN A 110 -8.42 -10.86 2.25
C GLN A 110 -9.47 -11.11 3.32
N GLU A 111 -10.46 -11.89 2.97
CA GLU A 111 -11.53 -12.16 3.93
C GLU A 111 -11.29 -13.37 4.76
#